data_da9c1608df0942a7398284077090630b
#
_entry.id   da9c1608df0942a7398284077090630b
#
_cell.length_a   1.000
_cell.length_b   1.000
_cell.length_c   1.000
_cell.angle_alpha   90.00
_cell.angle_beta   90.00
_cell.angle_gamma   90.00
#
_symmetry.space_group_name_H-M   'P 1'
#
loop_
_entity.id
_entity.type
_entity.pdbx_description
1 polymer ?
#
loop_
_entity_poly.entity_id
_entity_poly.type
_entity_poly.pdbx_seq_one_letter_code
_entity_poly.pdbx_strand_id
1 'polypeptide(L)' 'MIDKRIGERIKQCREQLGLTQEQFAERLGLTTNYISTVERGASFRAAKN' A
#
# COMPACT_ATOMS: atom_id res chain seq x y z
N MET A 1 -12.35 8.41 1.47
CA MET A 1 -11.17 8.71 0.87
C MET A 1 -9.98 8.20 1.58
N ILE A 2 -8.94 7.91 0.94
CA ILE A 2 -7.75 7.42 1.52
C ILE A 2 -6.79 8.53 1.70
N ASP A 3 -6.19 8.64 2.86
CA ASP A 3 -5.23 9.66 2.99
C ASP A 3 -3.87 9.05 3.15
N LYS A 4 -2.82 9.88 3.18
CA LYS A 4 -1.50 9.44 3.27
C LYS A 4 -1.22 8.62 4.46
N ARG A 5 -1.87 8.85 5.54
CA ARG A 5 -1.61 8.10 6.74
C ARG A 5 -1.96 6.67 6.62
N ILE A 6 -2.98 6.35 5.81
CA ILE A 6 -3.35 4.96 5.63
C ILE A 6 -2.24 4.22 4.91
N GLY A 7 -1.65 4.85 3.91
CA GLY A 7 -0.54 4.24 3.20
C GLY A 7 0.66 4.02 4.09
N GLU A 8 0.95 4.97 4.95
CA GLU A 8 2.06 4.84 5.86
C GLU A 8 1.82 3.74 6.86
N ARG A 9 0.59 3.60 7.34
CA ARG A 9 0.28 2.55 8.29
C ARG A 9 0.41 1.18 7.65
N ILE A 10 -0.02 1.06 6.42
CA ILE A 10 0.11 -0.20 5.72
C ILE A 10 1.58 -0.54 5.54
N LYS A 11 2.38 0.44 5.20
CA LYS A 11 3.80 0.21 5.04
C LYS A 11 4.44 -0.21 6.36
N GLN A 12 4.08 0.44 7.46
CA GLN A 12 4.62 0.10 8.74
C GLN A 12 4.23 -1.32 9.15
N CYS A 13 2.99 -1.68 8.92
CA CYS A 13 2.55 -3.03 9.22
C CYS A 13 3.34 -4.03 8.43
N ARG A 14 3.51 -3.77 7.14
CA ARG A 14 4.26 -4.66 6.29
C ARG A 14 5.69 -4.82 6.77
N GLU A 15 6.33 -3.71 7.14
CA GLU A 15 7.71 -3.75 7.56
C GLU A 15 7.85 -4.46 8.90
N GLN A 16 6.88 -4.30 9.77
CA GLN A 16 6.93 -4.99 11.05
C GLN A 16 6.81 -6.49 10.88
N LEU A 17 6.14 -6.93 9.84
CA LEU A 17 6.03 -8.34 9.56
C LEU A 17 7.22 -8.86 8.77
N GLY A 18 8.10 -7.96 8.35
CA GLY A 18 9.28 -8.39 7.59
C GLY A 18 8.96 -8.82 6.18
N LEU A 19 7.91 -8.25 5.59
CA LEU A 19 7.47 -8.67 4.28
C LEU A 19 7.80 -7.65 3.22
N THR A 20 8.02 -8.11 2.00
CA THR A 20 8.14 -7.21 0.87
C THR A 20 6.74 -6.82 0.42
N GLN A 21 6.66 -5.84 -0.46
CA GLN A 21 5.36 -5.44 -0.99
C GLN A 21 4.67 -6.62 -1.68
N GLU A 22 5.44 -7.38 -2.40
CA GLU A 22 4.88 -8.52 -3.11
C GLU A 22 4.32 -9.55 -2.13
N GLN A 23 5.06 -9.85 -1.08
CA GLN A 23 4.61 -10.82 -0.11
C GLN A 23 3.36 -10.33 0.63
N PHE A 24 3.35 -9.05 0.94
CA PHE A 24 2.22 -8.50 1.65
C PHE A 24 0.97 -8.51 0.77
N ALA A 25 1.13 -8.15 -0.49
CA ALA A 25 0.02 -8.16 -1.42
C ALA A 25 -0.55 -9.56 -1.55
N GLU A 26 0.33 -10.53 -1.61
CA GLU A 26 -0.10 -11.90 -1.73
C GLU A 26 -0.92 -12.33 -0.52
N ARG A 27 -0.49 -11.94 0.66
CA ARG A 27 -1.20 -12.30 1.85
C ARG A 27 -2.59 -11.71 1.91
N LEU A 28 -2.75 -10.52 1.34
CA LEU A 28 -4.02 -9.84 1.36
C LEU A 28 -4.90 -10.15 0.15
N GLY A 29 -4.35 -10.89 -0.80
CA GLY A 29 -5.10 -11.17 -2.03
C GLY A 29 -5.16 -9.97 -2.95
N LEU A 30 -4.15 -9.10 -2.87
CA LEU A 30 -4.11 -7.90 -3.69
C LEU A 30 -2.90 -7.96 -4.61
N THR A 31 -2.81 -6.99 -5.49
CA THR A 31 -1.66 -6.94 -6.39
C THR A 31 -0.56 -6.10 -5.77
N THR A 32 0.67 -6.37 -6.17
CA THR A 32 1.80 -5.58 -5.71
C THR A 32 1.63 -4.14 -6.12
N ASN A 33 1.11 -3.93 -7.32
CA ASN A 33 0.91 -2.59 -7.81
C ASN A 33 -0.05 -1.79 -6.93
N TYR A 34 -1.08 -2.45 -6.44
CA TYR A 34 -2.03 -1.79 -5.56
C TYR A 34 -1.35 -1.40 -4.25
N ILE A 35 -0.58 -2.29 -3.65
CA ILE A 35 0.12 -2.00 -2.41
C ILE A 35 1.09 -0.83 -2.63
N SER A 36 1.81 -0.85 -3.72
CA SER A 36 2.75 0.21 -4.03
C SER A 36 2.03 1.55 -4.13
N THR A 37 0.90 1.57 -4.80
CA THR A 37 0.14 2.78 -4.97
C THR A 37 -0.38 3.31 -3.64
N VAL A 38 -0.89 2.42 -2.80
CA VAL A 38 -1.42 2.82 -1.52
C VAL A 38 -0.30 3.37 -0.63
N GLU A 39 0.85 2.73 -0.64
CA GLU A 39 1.95 3.18 0.20
C GLU A 39 2.46 4.54 -0.23
N ARG A 40 2.30 4.87 -1.49
CA ARG A 40 2.70 6.17 -1.95
C ARG A 40 1.68 7.23 -1.60
N GLY A 41 0.51 6.84 -1.16
CA GLY A 41 -0.55 7.75 -0.83
C GLY A 41 -1.24 8.32 -2.03
N ALA A 42 -1.09 7.66 -3.17
CA ALA A 42 -1.66 8.19 -4.36
C ALA A 42 -2.82 7.42 -4.85
N SER A 43 -3.43 6.65 -4.07
CA SER A 43 -4.33 5.71 -4.56
C SER A 43 -5.46 6.31 -5.25
N PHE A 44 -6.53 6.19 -4.97
CA PHE A 44 -7.69 6.38 -5.70
C PHE A 44 -7.89 7.71 -6.28
N ARG A 45 -7.06 8.64 -6.00
CA ARG A 45 -7.25 9.85 -6.49
C ARG A 45 -6.71 9.99 -7.73
N ALA A 46 -6.50 9.44 -8.26
CA ALA A 46 -6.08 9.53 -9.45
C ALA A 46 -5.57 10.68 -9.94
N ALA A 47 -5.40 10.91 -10.02
CA ALA A 47 -4.97 11.58 -10.45
C ALA A 47 -4.73 12.43 -11.09
N LYS A 48 -4.73 12.97 -11.23
CA LYS A 48 -4.50 13.69 -11.71
C LYS A 48 -3.84 14.15 -11.94
N ASN A 49 -3.55 14.33 -12.15
CA ASN A 49 -2.91 14.60 -12.37
C ASN A 49 -2.65 14.84 -12.61
#